data_50ab8609d1fce50c952b718b91fcae53
#
_entry.id   50ab8609d1fce50c952b718b91fcae53
#
_cell.length_a   1.000
_cell.length_b   1.000
_cell.length_c   1.000
_cell.angle_alpha   90.00
_cell.angle_beta   90.00
_cell.angle_gamma   90.00
#
_symmetry.space_group_name_H-M   'P 1'
#
loop_
_entity.id
_entity.type
_entity.pdbx_description
1 polymer ?
#
loop_
_entity_poly.entity_id
_entity_poly.type
_entity_poly.pdbx_seq_one_letter_code
_entity_poly.pdbx_strand_id
1 'polypeptide(L)'
;MLEEVWSYLCGMPNVYFKSSIPKEYEAVLHHSKALNVGENDLVVHDFYHRYPGSLVGFWDAYRENKWLKKSIQTTDNVFVFSSHTKTEVLKYFPQVRDKINILDPVAEEQHRPTDEDARDVVRYQFTQGDAYFLYRGPVHPAANIIELLKGFSIFKKRIGSNMKLVLAGPQGEYSANILTDLASYKYRNDVLLMEHLLPVDESSIVGAAYAMVHPCRFERFGIPVVNAMKAGVAVLTAENSSMAEFTGMAGMFFNEKDPQDIGDKLIRIYND
;
A
#
# COMPACT_ATOMS: atom_id res chain seq x y z
N MET A 1 -4.17 14.46 16.56
CA MET A 1 -3.17 13.62 17.30
C MET A 1 -2.90 12.30 16.60
N LEU A 2 -3.87 11.40 16.38
CA LEU A 2 -3.70 10.23 15.52
C LEU A 2 -3.47 10.62 14.06
N GLU A 3 -4.10 11.67 13.55
CA GLU A 3 -3.94 12.18 12.18
C GLU A 3 -2.52 12.64 11.83
N GLU A 4 -1.82 13.27 12.77
CA GLU A 4 -0.42 13.70 12.57
C GLU A 4 0.55 12.53 12.52
N VAL A 5 0.30 11.49 13.33
CA VAL A 5 1.05 10.23 13.25
C VAL A 5 0.79 9.53 11.92
N TRP A 6 -0.44 9.58 11.42
CA TRP A 6 -0.83 8.99 10.14
C TRP A 6 -0.20 9.68 8.94
N SER A 7 -0.18 11.02 8.88
CA SER A 7 0.46 11.74 7.76
C SER A 7 1.95 11.45 7.66
N TYR A 8 2.59 11.20 8.80
CA TYR A 8 4.00 10.85 8.88
C TYR A 8 4.30 9.41 8.46
N LEU A 9 3.42 8.47 8.80
CA LEU A 9 3.56 7.04 8.47
C LEU A 9 3.27 6.74 7.00
N CYS A 10 2.54 7.62 6.30
CA CYS A 10 2.17 7.44 4.89
C CYS A 10 3.20 7.87 3.85
N GLY A 11 4.42 8.23 4.24
CA GLY A 11 5.51 8.34 3.26
C GLY A 11 6.15 9.69 3.06
N MET A 12 6.17 10.58 4.05
CA MET A 12 7.03 11.75 3.98
C MET A 12 8.47 11.37 4.36
N PRO A 13 9.47 11.58 3.50
CA PRO A 13 10.86 11.37 3.83
C PRO A 13 11.29 12.42 4.85
N ASN A 14 11.72 11.98 6.04
CA ASN A 14 12.54 12.75 6.99
C ASN A 14 11.98 14.06 7.55
N VAL A 15 10.69 14.19 7.82
CA VAL A 15 10.17 15.33 8.58
C VAL A 15 10.05 14.97 10.06
N TYR A 16 10.98 15.50 10.87
CA TYR A 16 10.97 15.36 12.32
C TYR A 16 10.03 16.38 12.94
N PHE A 17 8.86 15.98 13.40
CA PHE A 17 8.00 16.79 14.26
C PHE A 17 8.27 16.46 15.74
N LYS A 18 9.42 16.85 16.24
CA LYS A 18 9.77 16.66 17.66
C LYS A 18 8.96 17.54 18.62
N SER A 19 8.22 18.53 18.12
CA SER A 19 7.55 19.53 18.94
C SER A 19 6.04 19.37 19.12
N SER A 20 5.40 18.45 18.39
CA SER A 20 3.95 18.27 18.40
C SER A 20 3.46 16.93 18.92
N ILE A 21 4.37 15.98 19.19
CA ILE A 21 4.03 14.71 19.83
C ILE A 21 4.01 14.94 21.34
N PRO A 22 2.92 14.62 22.06
CA PRO A 22 2.90 14.65 23.52
C PRO A 22 4.09 13.82 24.05
N LYS A 23 4.72 14.28 25.16
CA LYS A 23 5.88 13.62 25.75
C LYS A 23 5.65 12.14 26.11
N GLU A 24 4.41 11.74 26.24
CA GLU A 24 3.96 10.36 26.44
C GLU A 24 4.06 9.49 25.17
N TYR A 25 4.36 10.08 23.97
CA TYR A 25 4.49 9.37 22.69
C TYR A 25 5.73 9.87 21.93
N GLU A 26 6.92 9.73 22.49
CA GLU A 26 8.15 9.95 21.74
C GLU A 26 8.38 8.77 20.76
N ALA A 27 7.84 8.90 19.54
CA ALA A 27 8.11 7.96 18.47
C ALA A 27 9.49 8.24 17.86
N VAL A 28 10.40 7.30 17.97
CA VAL A 28 11.61 7.29 17.16
C VAL A 28 11.31 6.52 15.89
N LEU A 29 11.08 7.24 14.80
CA LEU A 29 10.84 6.66 13.49
C LEU A 29 12.16 6.15 12.90
N HIS A 30 12.37 4.87 12.98
CA HIS A 30 13.34 4.18 12.14
C HIS A 30 12.63 3.61 10.91
N HIS A 31 13.36 3.46 9.80
CA HIS A 31 12.91 2.77 8.59
C HIS A 31 12.57 1.28 8.83
N SER A 32 12.56 0.87 10.08
CA SER A 32 12.23 -0.49 10.51
C SER A 32 10.72 -0.71 10.52
N LYS A 33 10.34 -1.91 10.29
CA LYS A 33 8.98 -2.43 10.24
C LYS A 33 8.31 -2.55 11.61
N ALA A 34 8.94 -1.98 12.64
CA ALA A 34 8.42 -1.87 13.99
C ALA A 34 8.96 -0.59 14.65
N LEU A 35 8.13 0.06 15.45
CA LEU A 35 8.39 1.35 16.10
C LEU A 35 8.12 1.24 17.59
N ASN A 36 8.98 1.85 18.41
CA ASN A 36 8.62 2.14 19.80
C ASN A 36 7.80 3.43 19.83
N VAL A 37 6.60 3.33 20.36
CA VAL A 37 5.66 4.43 20.52
C VAL A 37 5.36 4.57 22.00
N GLY A 38 5.95 5.59 22.65
CA GLY A 38 5.93 5.72 24.10
C GLY A 38 7.06 4.95 24.80
N GLU A 39 7.08 4.97 26.12
CA GLU A 39 8.19 4.39 26.89
C GLU A 39 8.29 2.86 26.73
N ASN A 40 7.15 2.17 26.57
CA ASN A 40 7.09 0.71 26.55
C ASN A 40 6.14 0.14 25.46
N ASP A 41 5.76 0.90 24.45
CA ASP A 41 4.85 0.46 23.42
C ASP A 41 5.61 0.16 22.11
N LEU A 42 5.19 -0.87 21.39
CA LEU A 42 5.79 -1.33 20.16
C LEU A 42 4.74 -1.45 19.04
N VAL A 43 4.97 -0.79 17.93
CA VAL A 43 4.15 -0.97 16.71
C VAL A 43 4.88 -1.90 15.76
N VAL A 44 4.21 -2.96 15.32
CA VAL A 44 4.73 -3.91 14.33
C VAL A 44 3.88 -3.82 13.06
N HIS A 45 4.51 -3.41 11.96
CA HIS A 45 3.83 -3.19 10.69
C HIS A 45 3.71 -4.46 9.85
N ASP A 46 4.83 -5.14 9.64
CA ASP A 46 4.92 -6.36 8.83
C ASP A 46 6.19 -7.17 9.13
N PHE A 47 6.32 -8.30 8.46
CA PHE A 47 7.48 -9.17 8.52
C PHE A 47 8.14 -9.36 7.13
N TYR A 48 8.05 -8.37 6.26
CA TYR A 48 8.62 -8.45 4.91
C TYR A 48 10.09 -8.90 4.89
N HIS A 49 10.89 -8.43 5.86
CA HIS A 49 12.30 -8.82 5.98
C HIS A 49 12.54 -10.32 6.19
N ARG A 50 11.52 -11.08 6.60
CA ARG A 50 11.57 -12.55 6.79
C ARG A 50 11.08 -13.33 5.60
N TYR A 51 10.61 -12.63 4.57
CA TYR A 51 9.99 -13.29 3.45
C TYR A 51 11.05 -13.80 2.47
N PRO A 52 10.93 -15.05 1.95
CA PRO A 52 11.75 -15.52 0.85
C PRO A 52 11.57 -14.61 -0.36
N GLY A 53 12.66 -14.03 -0.86
CA GLY A 53 12.60 -13.05 -1.96
C GLY A 53 12.45 -11.59 -1.51
N SER A 54 12.48 -11.32 -0.20
CA SER A 54 12.66 -9.93 0.25
C SER A 54 14.00 -9.40 -0.24
N LEU A 55 14.04 -8.13 -0.66
CA LEU A 55 15.28 -7.46 -1.07
C LEU A 55 16.06 -6.91 0.13
N VAL A 56 15.60 -7.19 1.34
CA VAL A 56 16.30 -6.82 2.57
C VAL A 56 17.56 -7.66 2.69
N GLY A 57 18.70 -7.00 2.77
CA GLY A 57 19.99 -7.68 2.92
C GLY A 57 20.01 -8.59 4.16
N PHE A 58 20.74 -9.69 4.08
CA PHE A 58 20.85 -10.67 5.18
C PHE A 58 21.20 -10.01 6.53
N TRP A 59 22.16 -9.09 6.53
CA TRP A 59 22.59 -8.38 7.74
C TRP A 59 21.53 -7.42 8.29
N ASP A 60 20.76 -6.80 7.42
CA ASP A 60 19.67 -5.91 7.81
C ASP A 60 18.50 -6.70 8.39
N ALA A 61 18.13 -7.78 7.74
CA ALA A 61 17.13 -8.71 8.25
C ALA A 61 17.53 -9.29 9.62
N TYR A 62 18.82 -9.64 9.79
CA TYR A 62 19.35 -10.13 11.05
C TYR A 62 19.27 -9.05 12.15
N ARG A 63 19.69 -7.81 11.86
CA ARG A 63 19.63 -6.68 12.80
C ARG A 63 18.19 -6.37 13.21
N GLU A 64 17.27 -6.33 12.25
CA GLU A 64 15.85 -6.10 12.53
C GLU A 64 15.26 -7.22 13.40
N ASN A 65 15.56 -8.48 13.11
CA ASN A 65 15.09 -9.60 13.91
C ASN A 65 15.63 -9.54 15.35
N LYS A 66 16.91 -9.21 15.52
CA LYS A 66 17.54 -9.09 16.83
C LYS A 66 16.93 -7.93 17.64
N TRP A 67 16.74 -6.79 16.98
CA TRP A 67 16.11 -5.61 17.57
C TRP A 67 14.66 -5.91 17.98
N LEU A 68 13.86 -6.43 17.07
CA LEU A 68 12.46 -6.78 17.31
C LEU A 68 12.31 -7.78 18.46
N LYS A 69 13.16 -8.81 18.50
CA LYS A 69 13.17 -9.79 19.59
C LYS A 69 13.46 -9.13 20.94
N LYS A 70 14.40 -8.18 20.99
CA LYS A 70 14.72 -7.44 22.20
C LYS A 70 13.57 -6.53 22.63
N SER A 71 13.02 -5.75 21.69
CA SER A 71 11.93 -4.80 21.95
C SER A 71 10.66 -5.52 22.43
N ILE A 72 10.29 -6.64 21.83
CA ILE A 72 9.13 -7.44 22.24
C ILE A 72 9.24 -7.98 23.66
N GLN A 73 10.45 -8.20 24.15
CA GLN A 73 10.67 -8.68 25.54
C GLN A 73 10.41 -7.60 26.59
N THR A 74 10.63 -6.34 26.23
CA THR A 74 10.56 -5.20 27.14
C THR A 74 9.29 -4.36 27.00
N THR A 75 8.51 -4.59 25.95
CA THR A 75 7.29 -3.83 25.69
C THR A 75 6.13 -4.24 26.58
N ASP A 76 5.30 -3.29 26.97
CA ASP A 76 4.05 -3.50 27.67
C ASP A 76 2.90 -3.79 26.71
N ASN A 77 2.86 -3.09 25.57
CA ASN A 77 1.86 -3.27 24.52
C ASN A 77 2.51 -3.47 23.15
N VAL A 78 1.88 -4.31 22.33
CA VAL A 78 2.20 -4.49 20.91
C VAL A 78 0.99 -4.05 20.10
N PHE A 79 1.19 -3.13 19.16
CA PHE A 79 0.16 -2.66 18.26
C PHE A 79 0.42 -3.18 16.85
N VAL A 80 -0.62 -3.63 16.20
CA VAL A 80 -0.63 -4.09 14.80
C VAL A 80 -1.84 -3.50 14.10
N PHE A 81 -1.83 -3.45 12.75
CA PHE A 81 -2.91 -2.84 11.98
C PHE A 81 -3.89 -3.83 11.36
N SER A 82 -3.71 -5.12 11.61
CA SER A 82 -4.63 -6.14 11.07
C SER A 82 -4.55 -7.43 11.87
N SER A 83 -5.60 -8.23 11.80
CA SER A 83 -5.62 -9.61 12.31
C SER A 83 -4.61 -10.49 11.56
N HIS A 84 -4.36 -10.20 10.29
CA HIS A 84 -3.32 -10.84 9.50
C HIS A 84 -1.94 -10.62 10.15
N THR A 85 -1.56 -9.36 10.40
CA THR A 85 -0.29 -9.02 11.07
C THR A 85 -0.24 -9.58 12.50
N LYS A 86 -1.35 -9.54 13.24
CA LYS A 86 -1.44 -10.17 14.58
C LYS A 86 -1.09 -11.66 14.51
N THR A 87 -1.63 -12.37 13.55
CA THR A 87 -1.36 -13.81 13.36
C THR A 87 0.13 -14.05 13.07
N GLU A 88 0.73 -13.24 12.21
CA GLU A 88 2.16 -13.33 11.91
C GLU A 88 3.03 -13.02 13.15
N VAL A 89 2.68 -11.99 13.93
CA VAL A 89 3.38 -11.69 15.19
C VAL A 89 3.31 -12.89 16.14
N LEU A 90 2.13 -13.44 16.36
CA LEU A 90 1.94 -14.56 17.30
C LEU A 90 2.62 -15.85 16.85
N LYS A 91 2.81 -16.05 15.56
CA LYS A 91 3.58 -17.19 15.02
C LYS A 91 5.05 -17.16 15.46
N TYR A 92 5.64 -15.96 15.54
CA TYR A 92 7.05 -15.80 15.91
C TYR A 92 7.25 -15.43 17.39
N PHE A 93 6.25 -14.80 17.99
CA PHE A 93 6.31 -14.26 19.36
C PHE A 93 5.03 -14.59 20.15
N PRO A 94 4.73 -15.87 20.41
CA PRO A 94 3.49 -16.28 21.08
C PRO A 94 3.32 -15.69 22.49
N GLN A 95 4.42 -15.26 23.12
CA GLN A 95 4.41 -14.67 24.48
C GLN A 95 3.74 -13.30 24.57
N VAL A 96 3.49 -12.61 23.43
CA VAL A 96 2.81 -11.29 23.43
C VAL A 96 1.31 -11.38 23.24
N ARG A 97 0.72 -12.57 23.28
CA ARG A 97 -0.71 -12.79 23.02
C ARG A 97 -1.63 -11.86 23.82
N ASP A 98 -1.33 -11.65 25.08
CA ASP A 98 -2.14 -10.86 26.00
C ASP A 98 -1.83 -9.35 25.95
N LYS A 99 -0.81 -8.96 25.17
CA LYS A 99 -0.35 -7.58 25.01
C LYS A 99 -0.62 -7.02 23.63
N ILE A 100 -1.13 -7.84 22.69
CA ILE A 100 -1.26 -7.43 21.29
C ILE A 100 -2.64 -6.82 21.01
N ASN A 101 -2.63 -5.60 20.51
CA ASN A 101 -3.79 -4.78 20.19
C ASN A 101 -3.83 -4.52 18.69
N ILE A 102 -5.03 -4.51 18.11
CA ILE A 102 -5.24 -4.13 16.72
C ILE A 102 -5.69 -2.68 16.67
N LEU A 103 -5.07 -1.89 15.79
CA LEU A 103 -5.46 -0.53 15.45
C LEU A 103 -6.03 -0.54 14.03
N ASP A 104 -7.25 -0.08 13.87
CA ASP A 104 -7.87 0.02 12.56
C ASP A 104 -7.28 1.20 11.77
N PRO A 105 -6.99 1.04 10.47
CA PRO A 105 -6.56 2.14 9.63
C PRO A 105 -7.70 3.16 9.44
N VAL A 106 -7.35 4.44 9.42
CA VAL A 106 -8.30 5.53 9.22
C VAL A 106 -8.04 6.20 7.88
N ALA A 107 -9.07 6.32 7.05
CA ALA A 107 -8.98 7.04 5.79
C ALA A 107 -8.82 8.55 6.03
N GLU A 108 -7.98 9.18 5.23
CA GLU A 108 -7.73 10.62 5.28
C GLU A 108 -8.97 11.43 4.90
N GLU A 109 -9.18 12.59 5.53
CA GLU A 109 -10.40 13.37 5.38
C GLU A 109 -10.65 13.93 3.97
N GLN A 110 -9.57 14.24 3.23
CA GLN A 110 -9.64 14.78 1.88
C GLN A 110 -10.21 13.81 0.84
N HIS A 111 -10.20 12.51 1.12
CA HIS A 111 -10.76 11.51 0.20
C HIS A 111 -12.29 11.46 0.36
N ARG A 112 -13.00 11.82 -0.71
CA ARG A 112 -14.46 11.87 -0.78
C ARG A 112 -14.94 11.38 -2.14
N PRO A 113 -16.18 10.87 -2.25
CA PRO A 113 -16.77 10.58 -3.54
C PRO A 113 -16.74 11.80 -4.45
N THR A 114 -16.32 11.58 -5.69
CA THR A 114 -16.19 12.60 -6.72
C THR A 114 -17.30 12.38 -7.76
N ASP A 115 -18.01 13.45 -8.16
CA ASP A 115 -18.99 13.36 -9.23
C ASP A 115 -18.32 13.15 -10.60
N GLU A 116 -19.11 12.74 -11.61
CA GLU A 116 -18.55 12.33 -12.91
C GLU A 116 -17.94 13.52 -13.67
N ASP A 117 -18.50 14.71 -13.56
CA ASP A 117 -17.96 15.92 -14.24
C ASP A 117 -16.56 16.23 -13.68
N ALA A 118 -16.39 16.17 -12.35
CA ALA A 118 -15.10 16.37 -11.72
C ALA A 118 -14.10 15.24 -12.03
N ARG A 119 -14.57 13.99 -12.13
CA ARG A 119 -13.74 12.86 -12.58
C ARG A 119 -13.22 13.08 -14.00
N ASP A 120 -14.05 13.55 -14.90
CA ASP A 120 -13.67 13.82 -16.29
C ASP A 120 -12.61 14.94 -16.38
N VAL A 121 -12.73 15.99 -15.56
CA VAL A 121 -11.69 17.03 -15.48
C VAL A 121 -10.34 16.43 -15.05
N VAL A 122 -10.33 15.59 -14.02
CA VAL A 122 -9.11 14.92 -13.54
C VAL A 122 -8.55 13.96 -14.59
N ARG A 123 -9.40 13.15 -15.22
CA ARG A 123 -8.99 12.25 -16.32
C ARG A 123 -8.38 13.05 -17.47
N TYR A 124 -9.00 14.17 -17.87
CA TYR A 124 -8.44 15.02 -18.91
C TYR A 124 -7.06 15.57 -18.54
N GLN A 125 -6.89 16.02 -17.29
CA GLN A 125 -5.63 16.57 -16.79
C GLN A 125 -4.49 15.53 -16.77
N PHE A 126 -4.75 14.31 -16.31
CA PHE A 126 -3.71 13.32 -16.03
C PHE A 126 -3.59 12.20 -17.05
N THR A 127 -4.69 11.84 -17.71
CA THR A 127 -4.75 10.68 -18.63
C THR A 127 -5.30 11.02 -20.01
N GLN A 128 -5.39 12.32 -20.38
CA GLN A 128 -5.93 12.79 -21.65
C GLN A 128 -7.39 12.36 -21.90
N GLY A 129 -8.16 12.21 -20.83
CA GLY A 129 -9.55 11.79 -20.85
C GLY A 129 -9.80 10.29 -20.75
N ASP A 130 -8.74 9.46 -20.80
CA ASP A 130 -8.89 8.01 -20.66
C ASP A 130 -9.15 7.59 -19.22
N ALA A 131 -10.06 6.66 -18.99
CA ALA A 131 -10.25 6.02 -17.69
C ALA A 131 -9.02 5.19 -17.28
N TYR A 132 -8.81 5.00 -15.98
CA TYR A 132 -7.62 4.31 -15.50
C TYR A 132 -7.84 3.45 -14.26
N PHE A 133 -7.08 2.35 -14.21
CA PHE A 133 -6.79 1.65 -12.99
C PHE A 133 -5.66 2.36 -12.25
N LEU A 134 -5.78 2.48 -10.93
CA LEU A 134 -4.81 3.16 -10.09
C LEU A 134 -4.10 2.17 -9.17
N TYR A 135 -2.77 2.17 -9.19
CA TYR A 135 -1.94 1.71 -8.09
C TYR A 135 -1.41 2.93 -7.33
N ARG A 136 -1.54 2.95 -6.00
CA ARG A 136 -0.98 3.98 -5.15
C ARG A 136 -0.04 3.36 -4.10
N GLY A 137 1.23 3.76 -4.14
CA GLY A 137 2.27 3.28 -3.25
C GLY A 137 3.65 3.39 -3.88
N PRO A 138 4.72 3.09 -3.14
CA PRO A 138 6.07 3.13 -3.68
C PRO A 138 6.23 2.11 -4.81
N VAL A 139 6.88 2.54 -5.89
CA VAL A 139 7.26 1.65 -7.00
C VAL A 139 8.48 0.83 -6.55
N HIS A 140 8.20 -0.32 -5.97
CA HIS A 140 9.18 -1.20 -5.33
C HIS A 140 8.83 -2.66 -5.64
N PRO A 141 9.79 -3.59 -5.74
CA PRO A 141 9.50 -5.00 -6.01
C PRO A 141 8.50 -5.66 -5.05
N ALA A 142 8.49 -5.26 -3.78
CA ALA A 142 7.50 -5.72 -2.80
C ALA A 142 6.05 -5.31 -3.15
N ALA A 143 5.89 -4.29 -3.98
CA ALA A 143 4.60 -3.83 -4.46
C ALA A 143 3.98 -4.72 -5.56
N ASN A 144 4.73 -5.71 -6.02
CA ASN A 144 4.29 -6.70 -7.01
C ASN A 144 3.86 -6.10 -8.37
N ILE A 145 4.51 -4.98 -8.75
CA ILE A 145 4.17 -4.21 -9.96
C ILE A 145 4.36 -5.04 -11.23
N ILE A 146 5.36 -5.91 -11.28
CA ILE A 146 5.63 -6.75 -12.46
C ILE A 146 4.44 -7.68 -12.75
N GLU A 147 3.88 -8.32 -11.73
CA GLU A 147 2.72 -9.19 -11.90
C GLU A 147 1.46 -8.38 -12.27
N LEU A 148 1.31 -7.16 -11.74
CA LEU A 148 0.26 -6.23 -12.16
C LEU A 148 0.39 -5.85 -13.65
N LEU A 149 1.60 -5.53 -14.13
CA LEU A 149 1.86 -5.24 -15.55
C LEU A 149 1.50 -6.43 -16.45
N LYS A 150 1.87 -7.66 -16.04
CA LYS A 150 1.47 -8.87 -16.76
C LYS A 150 -0.06 -9.04 -16.79
N GLY A 151 -0.74 -8.86 -15.66
CA GLY A 151 -2.20 -8.89 -15.57
C GLY A 151 -2.85 -7.82 -16.44
N PHE A 152 -2.32 -6.61 -16.42
CA PHE A 152 -2.77 -5.52 -17.29
C PHE A 152 -2.56 -5.84 -18.79
N SER A 153 -1.48 -6.55 -19.17
CA SER A 153 -1.29 -7.04 -20.53
C SER A 153 -2.41 -8.00 -20.96
N ILE A 154 -2.83 -8.88 -20.06
CA ILE A 154 -3.93 -9.82 -20.32
C ILE A 154 -5.24 -9.06 -20.53
N PHE A 155 -5.53 -8.09 -19.65
CA PHE A 155 -6.67 -7.19 -19.79
C PHE A 155 -6.65 -6.46 -21.14
N LYS A 156 -5.56 -5.76 -21.47
CA LYS A 156 -5.43 -5.01 -22.74
C LYS A 156 -5.58 -5.90 -23.96
N LYS A 157 -5.00 -7.10 -23.94
CA LYS A 157 -5.09 -8.05 -25.06
C LYS A 157 -6.51 -8.54 -25.31
N ARG A 158 -7.29 -8.74 -24.24
CA ARG A 158 -8.65 -9.31 -24.35
C ARG A 158 -9.71 -8.25 -24.61
N ILE A 159 -9.59 -7.08 -23.97
CA ILE A 159 -10.61 -6.03 -24.04
C ILE A 159 -10.31 -5.02 -25.16
N GLY A 160 -9.05 -4.70 -25.41
CA GLY A 160 -8.67 -3.72 -26.44
C GLY A 160 -9.08 -2.28 -26.15
N SER A 161 -9.34 -1.95 -24.87
CA SER A 161 -9.76 -0.62 -24.44
C SER A 161 -8.62 0.39 -24.35
N ASN A 162 -8.96 1.70 -24.29
CA ASN A 162 -8.01 2.78 -24.03
C ASN A 162 -7.63 2.91 -22.55
N MET A 163 -8.16 2.06 -21.66
CA MET A 163 -7.89 2.06 -20.23
C MET A 163 -6.39 2.20 -19.95
N LYS A 164 -6.04 3.13 -19.06
CA LYS A 164 -4.66 3.34 -18.59
C LYS A 164 -4.41 2.60 -17.28
N LEU A 165 -3.15 2.41 -16.96
CA LEU A 165 -2.68 2.02 -15.63
C LEU A 165 -1.82 3.14 -15.07
N VAL A 166 -2.27 3.77 -14.01
CA VAL A 166 -1.53 4.82 -13.30
C VAL A 166 -0.80 4.18 -12.12
N LEU A 167 0.52 4.33 -12.09
CA LEU A 167 1.39 3.94 -10.99
C LEU A 167 1.82 5.21 -10.26
N ALA A 168 1.17 5.51 -9.14
CA ALA A 168 1.34 6.74 -8.39
C ALA A 168 2.11 6.51 -7.09
N GLY A 169 3.30 7.09 -6.98
CA GLY A 169 4.11 7.03 -5.76
C GLY A 169 5.61 7.10 -6.02
N PRO A 170 6.40 7.26 -4.94
CA PRO A 170 7.83 7.46 -5.05
C PRO A 170 8.54 6.25 -5.67
N GLN A 171 9.55 6.55 -6.46
CA GLN A 171 10.48 5.57 -6.99
C GLN A 171 11.61 5.36 -5.97
N GLY A 172 11.83 4.13 -5.55
CA GLY A 172 12.91 3.77 -4.62
C GLY A 172 14.16 3.23 -5.34
N GLU A 173 15.20 2.92 -4.58
CA GLU A 173 16.46 2.37 -5.11
C GLU A 173 16.29 1.12 -5.98
N TYR A 174 15.23 0.34 -5.73
CA TYR A 174 14.94 -0.90 -6.46
C TYR A 174 13.96 -0.74 -7.61
N SER A 175 13.54 0.49 -7.94
CA SER A 175 12.63 0.74 -9.05
C SER A 175 13.29 0.57 -10.43
N ALA A 176 14.63 0.67 -10.52
CA ALA A 176 15.36 0.61 -11.78
C ALA A 176 15.03 -0.62 -12.63
N ASN A 177 14.88 -1.79 -12.02
CA ASN A 177 14.50 -3.01 -12.75
C ASN A 177 13.08 -2.91 -13.30
N ILE A 178 12.14 -2.39 -12.51
CA ILE A 178 10.74 -2.18 -12.93
C ILE A 178 10.67 -1.19 -14.09
N LEU A 179 11.46 -0.11 -14.05
CA LEU A 179 11.53 0.87 -15.12
C LEU A 179 12.14 0.29 -16.39
N THR A 180 13.17 -0.57 -16.26
CA THR A 180 13.77 -1.28 -17.40
C THR A 180 12.76 -2.24 -18.04
N ASP A 181 12.03 -3.00 -17.25
CA ASP A 181 10.98 -3.90 -17.73
C ASP A 181 9.85 -3.11 -18.40
N LEU A 182 9.47 -1.97 -17.82
CA LEU A 182 8.46 -1.08 -18.39
C LEU A 182 8.90 -0.49 -19.74
N ALA A 183 10.19 -0.15 -19.92
CA ALA A 183 10.69 0.37 -21.19
C ALA A 183 10.51 -0.62 -22.35
N SER A 184 10.60 -1.92 -22.09
CA SER A 184 10.36 -3.01 -23.06
C SER A 184 8.90 -3.49 -23.11
N TYR A 185 8.05 -2.98 -22.23
CA TYR A 185 6.69 -3.45 -22.06
C TYR A 185 5.80 -3.08 -23.26
N LYS A 186 5.03 -4.04 -23.75
CA LYS A 186 4.20 -3.87 -24.97
C LYS A 186 3.22 -2.70 -24.85
N TYR A 187 2.59 -2.53 -23.69
CA TYR A 187 1.57 -1.50 -23.45
C TYR A 187 2.12 -0.32 -22.64
N ARG A 188 3.45 -0.02 -22.75
CA ARG A 188 4.10 1.06 -22.01
C ARG A 188 3.44 2.43 -22.19
N ASN A 189 2.85 2.70 -23.37
CA ASN A 189 2.14 3.97 -23.64
C ASN A 189 0.80 4.09 -22.90
N ASP A 190 0.32 2.99 -22.31
CA ASP A 190 -0.88 2.96 -21.50
C ASP A 190 -0.56 2.89 -20.00
N VAL A 191 0.72 2.93 -19.62
CA VAL A 191 1.17 2.99 -18.23
C VAL A 191 1.77 4.35 -17.92
N LEU A 192 1.22 5.03 -16.94
CA LEU A 192 1.64 6.36 -16.51
C LEU A 192 2.31 6.26 -15.13
N LEU A 193 3.52 6.80 -15.04
CA LEU A 193 4.28 6.88 -13.78
C LEU A 193 4.13 8.30 -13.22
N MET A 194 3.64 8.40 -11.98
CA MET A 194 3.47 9.67 -11.26
C MET A 194 4.25 9.61 -9.94
N GLU A 195 5.48 10.08 -9.98
CA GLU A 195 6.41 9.96 -8.84
C GLU A 195 6.06 10.89 -7.68
N HIS A 196 5.77 12.14 -8.00
CA HIS A 196 5.49 13.18 -7.02
C HIS A 196 4.09 13.77 -7.28
N LEU A 197 3.18 13.47 -6.36
CA LEU A 197 1.85 14.06 -6.33
C LEU A 197 1.74 15.02 -5.15
N LEU A 198 1.15 16.18 -5.40
CA LEU A 198 0.71 17.03 -4.29
C LEU A 198 -0.47 16.35 -3.57
N PRO A 199 -0.66 16.57 -2.27
CA PRO A 199 -1.78 15.95 -1.55
C PRO A 199 -3.16 16.19 -2.17
N VAL A 200 -3.37 17.38 -2.75
CA VAL A 200 -4.62 17.73 -3.47
C VAL A 200 -4.79 16.92 -4.75
N ASP A 201 -3.70 16.72 -5.50
CA ASP A 201 -3.72 15.91 -6.72
C ASP A 201 -3.91 14.43 -6.39
N GLU A 202 -3.34 13.97 -5.29
CA GLU A 202 -3.47 12.59 -4.81
C GLU A 202 -4.94 12.24 -4.55
N SER A 203 -5.66 13.06 -3.78
CA SER A 203 -7.08 12.80 -3.50
C SER A 203 -7.93 12.83 -4.77
N SER A 204 -7.62 13.73 -5.71
CA SER A 204 -8.31 13.86 -6.99
C SER A 204 -8.08 12.63 -7.87
N ILE A 205 -6.82 12.18 -7.99
CA ILE A 205 -6.46 10.98 -8.78
C ILE A 205 -7.09 9.72 -8.17
N VAL A 206 -7.13 9.60 -6.84
CA VAL A 206 -7.84 8.49 -6.19
C VAL A 206 -9.33 8.54 -6.51
N GLY A 207 -9.99 9.70 -6.34
CA GLY A 207 -11.43 9.86 -6.55
C GLY A 207 -11.90 9.68 -7.99
N ALA A 208 -11.02 9.96 -8.99
CA ALA A 208 -11.33 9.82 -10.40
C ALA A 208 -10.92 8.46 -11.00
N ALA A 209 -10.28 7.60 -10.22
CA ALA A 209 -9.90 6.26 -10.68
C ALA A 209 -11.14 5.42 -11.02
N TYR A 210 -11.04 4.59 -12.06
CA TYR A 210 -12.04 3.58 -12.36
C TYR A 210 -12.10 2.51 -11.26
N ALA A 211 -10.92 2.02 -10.89
CA ALA A 211 -10.74 1.15 -9.73
C ALA A 211 -9.30 1.25 -9.22
N MET A 212 -9.10 1.08 -7.92
CA MET A 212 -7.78 0.89 -7.33
C MET A 212 -7.37 -0.57 -7.40
N VAL A 213 -6.14 -0.84 -7.83
CA VAL A 213 -5.56 -2.18 -7.86
C VAL A 213 -4.33 -2.21 -6.97
N HIS A 214 -4.39 -2.97 -5.89
CA HIS A 214 -3.33 -3.02 -4.88
C HIS A 214 -2.76 -4.44 -4.77
N PRO A 215 -1.74 -4.79 -5.58
CA PRO A 215 -1.21 -6.15 -5.66
C PRO A 215 -0.22 -6.48 -4.53
N CYS A 216 0.02 -5.53 -3.62
CA CYS A 216 0.96 -5.72 -2.52
C CYS A 216 0.46 -6.78 -1.55
N ARG A 217 1.33 -7.72 -1.23
CA ARG A 217 1.13 -8.66 -0.14
C ARG A 217 1.47 -8.05 1.22
N PHE A 218 2.43 -7.14 1.22
CA PHE A 218 2.96 -6.46 2.40
C PHE A 218 2.68 -4.97 2.27
N GLU A 219 1.62 -4.54 2.90
CA GLU A 219 1.27 -3.14 3.05
C GLU A 219 1.21 -2.82 4.52
N ARG A 220 1.79 -1.68 4.90
CA ARG A 220 1.94 -1.34 6.32
C ARG A 220 0.61 -1.02 6.98
N PHE A 221 -0.20 -0.18 6.34
CA PHE A 221 -1.39 0.41 6.96
C PHE A 221 -2.65 0.29 6.11
N GLY A 222 -2.55 -0.09 4.84
CA GLY A 222 -3.69 -0.12 3.93
C GLY A 222 -4.31 1.24 3.61
N ILE A 223 -3.66 2.34 3.96
CA ILE A 223 -4.19 3.68 3.75
C ILE A 223 -4.64 3.93 2.31
N PRO A 224 -3.86 3.58 1.27
CA PRO A 224 -4.32 3.76 -0.11
C PRO A 224 -5.66 3.08 -0.38
N VAL A 225 -5.83 1.87 0.16
CA VAL A 225 -7.05 1.06 0.01
C VAL A 225 -8.24 1.70 0.73
N VAL A 226 -8.07 2.07 2.01
CA VAL A 226 -9.17 2.71 2.77
C VAL A 226 -9.50 4.10 2.24
N ASN A 227 -8.52 4.84 1.70
CA ASN A 227 -8.74 6.12 1.01
C ASN A 227 -9.58 5.94 -0.27
N ALA A 228 -9.28 4.93 -1.08
CA ALA A 228 -10.07 4.61 -2.26
C ALA A 228 -11.51 4.21 -1.91
N MET A 229 -11.68 3.37 -0.88
CA MET A 229 -13.02 2.99 -0.40
C MET A 229 -13.81 4.22 0.09
N LYS A 230 -13.18 5.12 0.84
CA LYS A 230 -13.81 6.37 1.30
C LYS A 230 -14.18 7.28 0.13
N ALA A 231 -13.37 7.29 -0.93
CA ALA A 231 -13.67 8.02 -2.17
C ALA A 231 -14.75 7.35 -3.04
N GLY A 232 -15.30 6.21 -2.61
CA GLY A 232 -16.30 5.46 -3.40
C GLY A 232 -15.73 4.76 -4.62
N VAL A 233 -14.42 4.51 -4.64
CA VAL A 233 -13.71 3.84 -5.73
C VAL A 233 -13.62 2.35 -5.45
N ALA A 234 -13.96 1.52 -6.43
CA ALA A 234 -13.86 0.08 -6.34
C ALA A 234 -12.41 -0.37 -6.10
N VAL A 235 -12.21 -1.40 -5.28
CA VAL A 235 -10.88 -1.86 -4.88
C VAL A 235 -10.65 -3.32 -5.21
N LEU A 236 -9.52 -3.59 -5.85
CA LEU A 236 -9.00 -4.94 -6.11
C LEU A 236 -7.70 -5.13 -5.33
N THR A 237 -7.61 -6.17 -4.50
CA THR A 237 -6.43 -6.42 -3.65
C THR A 237 -5.99 -7.87 -3.68
N ALA A 238 -4.76 -8.12 -3.23
CA ALA A 238 -4.29 -9.47 -2.99
C ALA A 238 -5.11 -10.17 -1.89
N GLU A 239 -5.54 -11.41 -2.15
CA GLU A 239 -6.42 -12.17 -1.23
C GLU A 239 -5.74 -12.51 0.11
N ASN A 240 -4.44 -12.77 0.10
CA ASN A 240 -3.66 -13.14 1.28
C ASN A 240 -2.90 -11.94 1.87
N SER A 241 -3.60 -10.85 2.12
CA SER A 241 -3.03 -9.61 2.64
C SER A 241 -3.90 -8.97 3.71
N SER A 242 -3.34 -8.05 4.48
CA SER A 242 -4.13 -7.20 5.38
C SER A 242 -5.16 -6.35 4.64
N MET A 243 -4.94 -6.07 3.36
CA MET A 243 -5.88 -5.31 2.53
C MET A 243 -7.20 -6.02 2.33
N ALA A 244 -7.18 -7.36 2.20
CA ALA A 244 -8.39 -8.17 2.12
C ALA A 244 -9.25 -8.05 3.39
N GLU A 245 -8.61 -7.92 4.56
CA GLU A 245 -9.31 -7.68 5.82
C GLU A 245 -10.01 -6.31 5.84
N PHE A 246 -9.31 -5.25 5.39
CA PHE A 246 -9.86 -3.88 5.39
C PHE A 246 -11.00 -3.69 4.39
N THR A 247 -10.92 -4.32 3.24
CA THR A 247 -11.96 -4.23 2.21
C THR A 247 -13.18 -5.10 2.51
N GLY A 248 -12.99 -6.17 3.27
CA GLY A 248 -14.07 -7.12 3.58
C GLY A 248 -14.83 -7.55 2.32
N MET A 249 -16.15 -7.60 2.38
CA MET A 249 -16.99 -7.99 1.25
C MET A 249 -17.10 -6.94 0.14
N ALA A 250 -16.61 -5.73 0.35
CA ALA A 250 -16.63 -4.66 -0.65
C ALA A 250 -15.44 -4.71 -1.61
N GLY A 251 -14.43 -5.55 -1.33
CA GLY A 251 -13.26 -5.74 -2.19
C GLY A 251 -13.41 -6.88 -3.18
N MET A 252 -12.72 -6.77 -4.31
CA MET A 252 -12.49 -7.89 -5.22
C MET A 252 -11.08 -8.43 -4.99
N PHE A 253 -10.95 -9.74 -4.87
CA PHE A 253 -9.69 -10.38 -4.50
C PHE A 253 -9.07 -11.15 -5.66
N PHE A 254 -7.75 -11.16 -5.72
CA PHE A 254 -6.97 -11.95 -6.66
C PHE A 254 -5.75 -12.59 -5.99
N ASN A 255 -5.27 -13.66 -6.59
CA ASN A 255 -3.99 -14.25 -6.24
C ASN A 255 -2.86 -13.37 -6.83
N GLU A 256 -2.10 -12.73 -5.97
CA GLU A 256 -1.04 -11.79 -6.35
C GLU A 256 0.11 -12.43 -7.12
N LYS A 257 0.21 -13.77 -7.11
CA LYS A 257 1.24 -14.53 -7.83
C LYS A 257 0.78 -14.99 -9.20
N ASP A 258 -0.50 -14.82 -9.52
CA ASP A 258 -1.09 -15.26 -10.77
C ASP A 258 -1.53 -14.06 -11.63
N PRO A 259 -0.71 -13.65 -12.62
CA PRO A 259 -1.09 -12.59 -13.55
C PRO A 259 -2.37 -12.86 -14.31
N GLN A 260 -2.72 -14.14 -14.51
CA GLN A 260 -3.96 -14.50 -15.18
C GLN A 260 -5.16 -14.12 -14.33
N ASP A 261 -5.13 -14.42 -13.02
CA ASP A 261 -6.19 -14.05 -12.10
C ASP A 261 -6.29 -12.52 -11.94
N ILE A 262 -5.15 -11.82 -11.84
CA ILE A 262 -5.14 -10.34 -11.85
C ILE A 262 -5.85 -9.82 -13.11
N GLY A 263 -5.48 -10.32 -14.30
CA GLY A 263 -6.08 -9.91 -15.56
C GLY A 263 -7.58 -10.21 -15.63
N ASP A 264 -8.01 -11.38 -15.17
CA ASP A 264 -9.42 -11.79 -15.16
C ASP A 264 -10.25 -10.90 -14.21
N LYS A 265 -9.70 -10.49 -13.07
CA LYS A 265 -10.37 -9.55 -12.17
C LYS A 265 -10.44 -8.13 -12.73
N LEU A 266 -9.39 -7.66 -13.44
CA LEU A 266 -9.45 -6.39 -14.17
C LEU A 266 -10.53 -6.41 -15.26
N ILE A 267 -10.67 -7.53 -15.98
CA ILE A 267 -11.72 -7.71 -16.99
C ILE A 267 -13.09 -7.73 -16.31
N ARG A 268 -13.22 -8.42 -15.22
CA ARG A 268 -14.48 -8.53 -14.49
C ARG A 268 -14.97 -7.16 -14.02
N ILE A 269 -14.12 -6.39 -13.30
CA ILE A 269 -14.52 -5.07 -12.82
C ILE A 269 -14.81 -4.09 -13.95
N TYR A 270 -14.18 -4.26 -15.12
CA TYR A 270 -14.41 -3.42 -16.29
C TYR A 270 -15.77 -3.70 -16.96
N ASN A 271 -16.31 -4.90 -16.81
CA ASN A 271 -17.58 -5.32 -17.41
C ASN A 271 -18.78 -5.19 -16.44
N ASP A 272 -18.54 -5.00 -15.14
CA ASP A 272 -19.56 -4.78 -14.12
C ASP A 272 -19.97 -3.29 -14.06
#